data_441fa34bac5a942ab948cf09940dfe33
#
_entry.id   441fa34bac5a942ab948cf09940dfe33
#
_cell.length_a   1.000
_cell.length_b   1.000
_cell.length_c   1.000
_cell.angle_alpha   90.00
_cell.angle_beta   90.00
_cell.angle_gamma   90.00
#
_symmetry.space_group_name_H-M   'P 1'
#
loop_
_entity.id
_entity.type
_entity.pdbx_description
1 polymer ?
#
loop_
_entity_poly.entity_id
_entity_poly.type
_entity_poly.pdbx_seq_one_letter_code
_entity_poly.pdbx_strand_id
1 'polypeptide(L)'
;MNPLTCRASDVLKHRTGYCFAKRHLLAALLRANQIPAGFCYQRLSIDDVGFPYSLHGFNAVYLPAIGWYRIDARGNKPGVAAHFTPPQEQLAYAVRLPEEVDYPEIWAAPLPQVIAALQTHSTWDSLLRELPDVPAEIPA
;
A
#
# COMPACT_ATOMS: atom_id res chain seq x y z
N MET A 1 5.16 -22.32 -6.24
CA MET A 1 4.60 -20.99 -6.58
C MET A 1 3.90 -20.43 -5.36
N ASN A 2 4.21 -19.20 -4.98
CA ASN A 2 3.58 -18.57 -3.82
C ASN A 2 2.12 -18.20 -4.12
N PRO A 3 1.18 -18.47 -3.21
CA PRO A 3 -0.22 -18.09 -3.42
C PRO A 3 -0.39 -16.57 -3.43
N LEU A 4 -1.38 -16.10 -4.17
CA LEU A 4 -1.81 -14.71 -4.09
C LEU A 4 -2.70 -14.55 -2.84
N THR A 5 -2.25 -13.74 -1.89
CA THR A 5 -2.93 -13.54 -0.62
C THR A 5 -3.68 -12.22 -0.58
N CYS A 6 -4.72 -12.13 0.24
CA CYS A 6 -5.45 -10.90 0.53
C CYS A 6 -5.57 -10.69 2.05
N ARG A 7 -6.07 -11.67 2.77
CA ARG A 7 -6.26 -11.58 4.22
C ARG A 7 -4.93 -11.54 4.96
N ALA A 8 -4.86 -10.72 6.00
CA ALA A 8 -3.69 -10.63 6.87
C ALA A 8 -3.26 -12.01 7.41
N SER A 9 -4.23 -12.83 7.82
CA SER A 9 -3.96 -14.18 8.33
C SER A 9 -3.31 -15.09 7.29
N ASP A 10 -3.70 -14.96 6.01
CA ASP A 10 -3.11 -15.74 4.93
C ASP A 10 -1.70 -15.27 4.60
N VAL A 11 -1.45 -13.96 4.64
CA VAL A 11 -0.09 -13.40 4.48
C VAL A 11 0.84 -13.97 5.56
N LEU A 12 0.39 -13.99 6.80
CA LEU A 12 1.16 -14.53 7.90
C LEU A 12 1.41 -16.02 7.74
N LYS A 13 0.37 -16.80 7.41
CA LYS A 13 0.44 -18.26 7.25
C LYS A 13 1.38 -18.66 6.11
N HIS A 14 1.26 -18.02 4.96
CA HIS A 14 2.03 -18.37 3.76
C HIS A 14 3.34 -17.59 3.62
N ARG A 15 3.56 -16.59 4.47
CA ARG A 15 4.74 -15.71 4.46
C ARG A 15 4.98 -15.04 3.10
N THR A 16 3.89 -14.69 2.41
CA THR A 16 3.94 -14.07 1.10
C THR A 16 2.74 -13.15 0.91
N GLY A 17 2.93 -12.11 0.11
CA GLY A 17 1.87 -11.17 -0.25
C GLY A 17 2.40 -10.10 -1.18
N TYR A 18 1.56 -9.67 -2.13
CA TYR A 18 1.81 -8.45 -2.89
C TYR A 18 1.77 -7.24 -1.93
N CYS A 19 2.24 -6.07 -2.35
CA CYS A 19 2.35 -4.91 -1.45
C CYS A 19 1.05 -4.62 -0.68
N PHE A 20 -0.10 -4.71 -1.33
CA PHE A 20 -1.39 -4.49 -0.67
C PHE A 20 -1.65 -5.48 0.47
N ALA A 21 -1.46 -6.76 0.22
CA ALA A 21 -1.68 -7.81 1.22
C ALA A 21 -0.72 -7.69 2.41
N LYS A 22 0.53 -7.34 2.16
CA LYS A 22 1.51 -7.08 3.22
C LYS A 22 1.09 -5.91 4.11
N ARG A 23 0.46 -4.88 3.54
CA ARG A 23 -0.06 -3.74 4.32
C ARG A 23 -1.28 -4.14 5.15
N HIS A 24 -2.07 -5.10 4.69
CA HIS A 24 -3.14 -5.68 5.49
C HIS A 24 -2.59 -6.37 6.74
N LEU A 25 -1.52 -7.14 6.61
CA LEU A 25 -0.86 -7.78 7.75
C LEU A 25 -0.26 -6.74 8.71
N LEU A 26 0.43 -5.73 8.21
CA LEU A 26 1.01 -4.70 9.06
C LEU A 26 -0.06 -3.98 9.88
N ALA A 27 -1.16 -3.57 9.25
CA ALA A 27 -2.27 -2.95 9.96
C ALA A 27 -2.85 -3.88 11.03
N ALA A 28 -3.03 -5.17 10.72
CA ALA A 28 -3.54 -6.14 11.67
C ALA A 28 -2.62 -6.31 12.89
N LEU A 29 -1.31 -6.39 12.67
CA LEU A 29 -0.33 -6.52 13.76
C LEU A 29 -0.27 -5.26 14.64
N LEU A 30 -0.32 -4.08 14.04
CA LEU A 30 -0.35 -2.82 14.78
C LEU A 30 -1.62 -2.73 15.64
N ARG A 31 -2.78 -3.03 15.06
CA ARG A 31 -4.07 -3.00 15.76
C ARG A 31 -4.14 -4.05 16.88
N ALA A 32 -3.55 -5.22 16.67
CA ALA A 32 -3.44 -6.26 17.71
C ALA A 32 -2.62 -5.79 18.93
N ASN A 33 -1.72 -4.84 18.72
CA ASN A 33 -0.93 -4.20 19.77
C ASN A 33 -1.54 -2.87 20.24
N GLN A 34 -2.81 -2.61 19.92
CA GLN A 34 -3.55 -1.39 20.30
C GLN A 34 -2.93 -0.10 19.75
N ILE A 35 -2.24 -0.20 18.62
CA ILE A 35 -1.68 0.95 17.91
C ILE A 35 -2.63 1.26 16.74
N PRO A 36 -3.27 2.44 16.72
CA PRO A 36 -4.14 2.81 15.60
C PRO A 36 -3.36 2.83 14.30
N ALA A 37 -3.90 2.19 13.29
CA ALA A 37 -3.29 2.09 11.96
C ALA A 37 -4.35 2.19 10.87
N GLY A 38 -3.96 2.68 9.71
CA GLY A 38 -4.83 2.83 8.55
C GLY A 38 -4.11 2.52 7.26
N PHE A 39 -4.84 2.68 6.16
CA PHE A 39 -4.38 2.39 4.81
C PHE A 39 -4.25 3.68 4.02
N CYS A 40 -3.14 3.81 3.32
CA CYS A 40 -2.82 4.95 2.46
C CYS A 40 -2.49 4.46 1.06
N TYR A 41 -2.71 5.32 0.08
CA TYR A 41 -2.47 4.98 -1.32
C TYR A 41 -1.86 6.15 -2.08
N GLN A 42 -1.06 5.79 -3.09
CA GLN A 42 -0.60 6.68 -4.14
C GLN A 42 -1.00 6.09 -5.49
N ARG A 43 -1.29 6.94 -6.46
CA ARG A 43 -1.43 6.56 -7.86
C ARG A 43 -0.13 6.87 -8.56
N LEU A 44 0.53 5.86 -9.08
CA LEU A 44 1.86 6.01 -9.69
C LEU A 44 1.89 5.41 -11.09
N SER A 45 2.70 6.00 -11.96
CA SER A 45 3.01 5.42 -13.27
C SER A 45 3.77 4.11 -13.10
N ILE A 46 3.39 3.08 -13.85
CA ILE A 46 4.05 1.77 -13.80
C ILE A 46 5.45 1.83 -14.41
N ASP A 47 5.61 2.63 -15.45
CA ASP A 47 6.85 2.72 -16.24
C ASP A 47 7.60 4.05 -16.08
N ASP A 48 7.15 4.92 -15.19
CA ASP A 48 7.72 6.24 -14.90
C ASP A 48 7.61 7.28 -16.04
N VAL A 49 6.83 7.00 -17.07
CA VAL A 49 6.66 7.92 -18.22
C VAL A 49 5.21 8.32 -18.49
N GLY A 50 4.26 7.82 -17.72
CA GLY A 50 2.85 8.14 -17.86
C GLY A 50 1.97 6.90 -17.77
N PHE A 51 0.91 6.86 -18.58
CA PHE A 51 0.01 5.71 -18.61
C PHE A 51 0.75 4.42 -19.01
N PRO A 52 0.48 3.25 -18.40
CA PRO A 52 -0.56 3.02 -17.39
C PRO A 52 -0.15 3.39 -15.96
N TYR A 53 -1.15 3.61 -15.11
CA TYR A 53 -0.99 3.90 -13.69
C TYR A 53 -1.49 2.74 -12.84
N SER A 54 -0.98 2.65 -11.61
CA SER A 54 -1.50 1.71 -10.62
C SER A 54 -1.44 2.31 -9.22
N LEU A 55 -2.17 1.71 -8.30
CA LEU A 55 -2.10 2.07 -6.89
C LEU A 55 -0.85 1.47 -6.26
N HIS A 56 -0.19 2.26 -5.43
CA HIS A 56 0.78 1.83 -4.44
C HIS A 56 0.14 1.94 -3.05
N GLY A 57 0.16 0.86 -2.28
CA GLY A 57 -0.40 0.82 -0.94
C GLY A 57 0.67 0.91 0.13
N PHE A 58 0.39 1.68 1.18
CA PHE A 58 1.21 1.80 2.37
C PHE A 58 0.30 2.07 3.57
N ASN A 59 0.86 2.41 4.72
CA ASN A 59 0.08 2.54 5.95
C ASN A 59 0.30 3.89 6.62
N ALA A 60 -0.62 4.25 7.51
CA ALA A 60 -0.39 5.26 8.52
C ALA A 60 -0.50 4.61 9.90
N VAL A 61 0.26 5.14 10.84
CA VAL A 61 0.26 4.72 12.24
C VAL A 61 0.12 5.96 13.12
N TYR A 62 -0.65 5.86 14.19
CA TYR A 62 -0.78 6.96 15.15
C TYR A 62 0.30 6.86 16.22
N LEU A 63 1.14 7.87 16.28
CA LEU A 63 2.21 8.00 17.27
C LEU A 63 1.82 9.10 18.26
N PRO A 64 1.68 8.84 19.57
CA PRO A 64 1.08 9.79 20.54
C PRO A 64 1.73 11.19 20.54
N ALA A 65 3.04 11.28 20.35
CA ALA A 65 3.75 12.56 20.37
C ALA A 65 3.74 13.30 19.02
N ILE A 66 3.34 12.62 17.93
CA ILE A 66 3.48 13.12 16.55
C ILE A 66 2.13 13.19 15.86
N GLY A 67 1.20 12.29 16.18
CA GLY A 67 -0.06 12.09 15.47
C GLY A 67 0.06 11.03 14.37
N TRP A 68 -0.73 11.16 13.32
CA TRP A 68 -0.69 10.24 12.19
C TRP A 68 0.61 10.40 11.41
N TYR A 69 1.32 9.29 11.27
CA TYR A 69 2.59 9.20 10.56
C TYR A 69 2.47 8.13 9.47
N ARG A 70 2.79 8.48 8.23
CA ARG A 70 2.72 7.53 7.11
C ARG A 70 4.02 6.74 7.03
N ILE A 71 3.88 5.42 6.86
CA ILE A 71 5.00 4.49 6.79
C ILE A 71 4.87 3.59 5.56
N ASP A 72 5.98 3.30 4.94
CA ASP A 72 6.04 2.39 3.81
C ASP A 72 7.02 1.26 4.13
N ALA A 73 6.50 0.16 4.64
CA ALA A 73 7.28 -1.00 5.06
C ALA A 73 7.70 -1.89 3.87
N ARG A 74 7.83 -1.32 2.68
CA ARG A 74 8.25 -2.04 1.49
C ARG A 74 9.67 -2.60 1.61
N GLY A 75 10.51 -1.95 2.41
CA GLY A 75 11.92 -2.24 2.52
C GLY A 75 12.76 -1.41 1.56
N ASN A 76 14.04 -1.39 1.83
CA ASN A 76 15.00 -0.58 1.09
C ASN A 76 15.78 -1.41 0.07
N LYS A 77 16.06 -0.80 -1.06
CA LYS A 77 16.92 -1.35 -2.12
C LYS A 77 17.54 -0.18 -2.89
N PRO A 78 18.54 -0.41 -3.76
CA PRO A 78 19.05 0.67 -4.62
C PRO A 78 17.92 1.40 -5.34
N GLY A 79 17.87 2.74 -5.20
CA GLY A 79 16.83 3.59 -5.78
C GLY A 79 15.54 3.69 -4.96
N VAL A 80 15.39 2.93 -3.88
CA VAL A 80 14.24 2.99 -2.98
C VAL A 80 14.70 3.02 -1.53
N ALA A 81 14.36 4.13 -0.83
CA ALA A 81 14.73 4.33 0.56
C ALA A 81 13.49 4.74 1.36
N ALA A 82 12.83 3.76 1.96
CA ALA A 82 11.64 3.96 2.79
C ALA A 82 12.00 3.64 4.25
N HIS A 83 12.49 4.64 4.97
CA HIS A 83 12.92 4.50 6.35
C HIS A 83 11.85 4.96 7.34
N PHE A 84 11.87 4.39 8.52
CA PHE A 84 11.07 4.87 9.65
C PHE A 84 11.86 5.96 10.38
N THR A 85 11.54 7.21 10.09
CA THR A 85 12.30 8.40 10.57
C THR A 85 11.38 9.50 11.13
N PRO A 86 10.42 9.19 12.04
CA PRO A 86 9.53 10.22 12.57
C PRO A 86 10.32 11.39 13.19
N PRO A 87 9.83 12.64 13.07
CA PRO A 87 8.56 13.02 12.45
C PRO A 87 8.59 13.20 10.93
N GLN A 88 9.75 13.02 10.27
CA GLN A 88 9.86 13.13 8.84
C GLN A 88 9.41 11.86 8.15
N GLU A 89 8.50 11.99 7.17
CA GLU A 89 8.13 10.89 6.30
C GLU A 89 9.25 10.55 5.33
N GLN A 90 9.43 9.25 5.09
CA GLN A 90 10.33 8.77 4.05
C GLN A 90 9.68 7.57 3.36
N LEU A 91 8.85 7.86 2.37
CA LEU A 91 8.12 6.88 1.58
C LEU A 91 8.99 6.31 0.45
N ALA A 92 8.60 5.14 -0.06
CA ALA A 92 9.35 4.49 -1.13
C ALA A 92 9.34 5.28 -2.43
N TYR A 93 8.25 6.01 -2.72
CA TYR A 93 8.08 6.74 -3.96
C TYR A 93 7.56 8.15 -3.72
N ALA A 94 8.07 9.09 -4.51
CA ALA A 94 7.55 10.45 -4.59
C ALA A 94 6.66 10.60 -5.81
N VAL A 95 5.63 11.43 -5.71
CA VAL A 95 4.82 11.85 -6.86
C VAL A 95 5.64 12.80 -7.74
N ARG A 96 5.75 12.49 -9.04
CA ARG A 96 6.58 13.25 -9.98
C ARG A 96 5.87 13.66 -11.25
N LEU A 97 4.92 12.87 -11.72
CA LEU A 97 4.21 13.09 -12.97
C LEU A 97 2.85 13.76 -12.73
N PRO A 98 2.31 14.53 -13.72
CA PRO A 98 1.08 15.31 -13.52
C PRO A 98 -0.14 14.50 -13.11
N GLU A 99 -0.25 13.24 -13.53
CA GLU A 99 -1.39 12.39 -13.19
C GLU A 99 -1.12 11.39 -12.09
N GLU A 100 0.05 11.44 -11.50
CA GLU A 100 0.35 10.75 -10.25
C GLU A 100 -0.29 11.51 -9.08
N VAL A 101 -0.79 10.77 -8.09
CA VAL A 101 -1.51 11.36 -6.97
C VAL A 101 -1.02 10.74 -5.66
N ASP A 102 -0.78 11.59 -4.68
CA ASP A 102 -0.60 11.20 -3.29
C ASP A 102 -1.93 11.51 -2.58
N TYR A 103 -2.74 10.48 -2.32
CA TYR A 103 -4.04 10.67 -1.68
C TYR A 103 -3.86 11.01 -0.21
N PRO A 104 -4.46 12.12 0.29
CA PRO A 104 -4.28 12.55 1.67
C PRO A 104 -5.06 11.71 2.67
N GLU A 105 -6.03 10.93 2.24
CA GLU A 105 -6.91 10.17 3.12
C GLU A 105 -6.17 9.01 3.78
N ILE A 106 -6.52 8.75 5.04
CA ILE A 106 -6.14 7.56 5.79
C ILE A 106 -7.40 6.72 5.96
N TRP A 107 -7.43 5.55 5.35
CA TRP A 107 -8.61 4.70 5.31
C TRP A 107 -8.59 3.68 6.46
N ALA A 108 -9.74 3.46 7.08
CA ALA A 108 -9.86 2.43 8.12
C ALA A 108 -9.86 1.00 7.55
N ALA A 109 -10.25 0.86 6.30
CA ALA A 109 -10.28 -0.41 5.58
C ALA A 109 -9.58 -0.26 4.23
N PRO A 110 -9.06 -1.35 3.65
CA PRO A 110 -8.52 -1.31 2.29
C PRO A 110 -9.56 -0.84 1.28
N LEU A 111 -9.11 -0.17 0.22
CA LEU A 111 -10.01 0.24 -0.86
C LEU A 111 -10.67 -0.99 -1.51
N PRO A 112 -11.96 -0.92 -1.84
CA PRO A 112 -12.67 -2.04 -2.49
C PRO A 112 -11.99 -2.53 -3.77
N GLN A 113 -11.42 -1.63 -4.56
CA GLN A 113 -10.69 -1.95 -5.79
C GLN A 113 -9.47 -2.83 -5.53
N VAL A 114 -8.79 -2.61 -4.42
CA VAL A 114 -7.63 -3.41 -4.00
C VAL A 114 -8.07 -4.80 -3.58
N ILE A 115 -9.12 -4.90 -2.77
CA ILE A 115 -9.68 -6.18 -2.34
C ILE A 115 -10.15 -6.98 -3.55
N ALA A 116 -10.89 -6.34 -4.46
CA ALA A 116 -11.38 -6.98 -5.67
C ALA A 116 -10.22 -7.52 -6.54
N ALA A 117 -9.15 -6.75 -6.72
CA ALA A 117 -7.98 -7.17 -7.48
C ALA A 117 -7.32 -8.40 -6.86
N LEU A 118 -7.11 -8.42 -5.55
CA LEU A 118 -6.49 -9.54 -4.85
C LEU A 118 -7.36 -10.79 -4.81
N GLN A 119 -8.68 -10.66 -4.82
CA GLN A 119 -9.62 -11.77 -4.77
C GLN A 119 -10.02 -12.29 -6.15
N THR A 120 -10.01 -11.45 -7.17
CA THR A 120 -10.38 -11.82 -8.55
C THR A 120 -9.28 -12.60 -9.25
N HIS A 121 -8.01 -12.22 -9.02
CA HIS A 121 -6.87 -12.89 -9.61
C HIS A 121 -6.44 -14.08 -8.75
N SER A 122 -6.09 -15.19 -9.41
CA SER A 122 -5.62 -16.40 -8.73
C SER A 122 -4.10 -16.54 -8.73
N THR A 123 -3.41 -15.76 -9.55
CA THR A 123 -1.95 -15.80 -9.69
C THR A 123 -1.33 -14.41 -9.67
N TRP A 124 -0.06 -14.35 -9.31
CA TRP A 124 0.72 -13.11 -9.36
C TRP A 124 0.81 -12.56 -10.79
N ASP A 125 1.01 -13.43 -11.79
CA ASP A 125 1.10 -13.00 -13.19
C ASP A 125 -0.19 -12.35 -13.66
N SER A 126 -1.34 -12.90 -13.31
CA SER A 126 -2.64 -12.36 -13.64
C SER A 126 -2.82 -10.98 -12.99
N LEU A 127 -2.49 -10.83 -11.71
CA LEU A 127 -2.56 -9.55 -11.00
C LEU A 127 -1.65 -8.50 -11.63
N LEU A 128 -0.42 -8.86 -11.97
CA LEU A 128 0.56 -7.92 -12.53
C LEU A 128 0.15 -7.38 -13.90
N ARG A 129 -0.67 -8.11 -14.65
CA ARG A 129 -1.22 -7.65 -15.93
C ARG A 129 -2.37 -6.66 -15.78
N GLU A 130 -3.06 -6.70 -14.64
CA GLU A 130 -4.25 -5.89 -14.38
C GLU A 130 -4.18 -5.28 -12.97
N LEU A 131 -3.13 -4.52 -12.69
CA LEU A 131 -2.97 -3.84 -11.42
C LEU A 131 -4.10 -2.83 -11.21
N PRO A 132 -4.63 -2.71 -9.98
CA PRO A 132 -5.72 -1.80 -9.72
C PRO A 132 -5.28 -0.35 -9.93
N ASP A 133 -6.14 0.42 -10.57
CA ASP A 133 -6.01 1.86 -10.72
C ASP A 133 -7.33 2.52 -10.33
N VAL A 134 -7.29 3.76 -9.95
CA VAL A 134 -8.45 4.58 -9.62
C VAL A 134 -8.28 5.95 -10.29
N PRO A 135 -9.38 6.70 -10.53
CA PRO A 135 -9.28 8.07 -11.01
C PRO A 135 -8.48 8.94 -10.02
N ALA A 136 -7.98 10.06 -10.50
CA ALA A 136 -7.21 11.00 -9.70
C ALA A 136 -7.96 11.48 -8.44
N GLU A 137 -9.29 11.46 -8.48
CA GLU A 137 -10.13 11.70 -7.30
C GLU A 137 -10.83 10.38 -6.91
N ILE A 138 -10.61 9.95 -5.68
CA ILE A 138 -11.33 8.80 -5.13
C ILE A 138 -12.69 9.30 -4.62
N PRO A 139 -13.81 8.76 -5.12
CA PRO A 139 -15.13 9.14 -4.59
C PRO A 139 -15.22 8.85 -3.09
N ALA A 140 -15.83 9.77 -2.37
CA ALA A 140 -16.05 9.64 -0.93
C ALA A 140 -16.94 8.44 -0.58
#